data_74699229c9e5263bdbe4839fb39ee1bd
#
_entry.id   74699229c9e5263bdbe4839fb39ee1bd
#
_cell.length_a   1.000
_cell.length_b   1.000
_cell.length_c   1.000
_cell.angle_alpha   90.00
_cell.angle_beta   90.00
_cell.angle_gamma   90.00
#
_symmetry.space_group_name_H-M   'P 1'
#
loop_
_entity.id
_entity.type
_entity.pdbx_description
1 polymer ?
#
loop_
_entity_poly.entity_id
_entity_poly.type
_entity_poly.pdbx_seq_one_letter_code
_entity_poly.pdbx_strand_id
1 'polypeptide(L)'
;FDVVGYQDGLPGNGWDRSKARFFGTGELVDGKLVVTGQKMDIPRYEEDREIVFTDEQKATQLIATYEDGKYILDFKGKSELEKVVRESPTLGEKAPEGAVVIFDGTNVDGFEPGAKLNKEAKSLWSEACTKPFEKGPFTLHVEFMLSFMPNATGQGRSNSGVYICEAYECQVLDSFGLNGENNECGGFYQFKEPGVNMCFPPLTWQTYDFDVTPAKFENGKQVSNAKVTLRHNGVEIYKDLELTHETPGRKKVADEPRGLYLQGH
;
A
#
# COMPACT_ATOMS: atom_id res chain seq x y z
N PHE A 1 4.41 -17.19 -9.73
CA PHE A 1 3.78 -15.90 -9.51
C PHE A 1 2.58 -16.04 -8.58
N ASP A 2 2.27 -14.96 -7.81
CA ASP A 2 1.15 -14.97 -6.89
C ASP A 2 -0.17 -14.80 -7.64
N VAL A 3 -1.20 -15.52 -7.20
CA VAL A 3 -2.56 -15.44 -7.75
C VAL A 3 -3.50 -15.10 -6.59
N VAL A 4 -4.24 -14.02 -6.74
CA VAL A 4 -5.26 -13.62 -5.77
C VAL A 4 -6.61 -13.54 -6.45
N GLY A 5 -7.57 -14.29 -5.94
CA GLY A 5 -8.95 -14.26 -6.39
C GLY A 5 -9.88 -13.74 -5.30
N TYR A 6 -10.88 -12.98 -5.67
CA TYR A 6 -11.85 -12.40 -4.74
C TYR A 6 -13.26 -12.82 -5.11
N GLN A 7 -14.08 -13.16 -4.10
CA GLN A 7 -15.49 -13.46 -4.29
C GLN A 7 -16.31 -12.18 -4.41
N ASP A 8 -17.19 -12.11 -5.40
CA ASP A 8 -18.19 -11.05 -5.58
C ASP A 8 -17.63 -9.63 -5.67
N GLY A 9 -16.49 -9.47 -6.33
CA GLY A 9 -15.88 -8.16 -6.59
C GLY A 9 -14.41 -8.08 -6.23
N LEU A 10 -13.88 -6.88 -6.22
CA LEU A 10 -12.49 -6.57 -5.88
C LEU A 10 -12.43 -5.65 -4.64
N PRO A 11 -11.29 -5.59 -3.92
CA PRO A 11 -11.10 -4.60 -2.87
C PRO A 11 -11.44 -3.19 -3.36
N GLY A 12 -12.29 -2.48 -2.61
CA GLY A 12 -12.82 -1.17 -3.02
C GLY A 12 -13.92 -1.21 -4.08
N ASN A 13 -14.28 -2.38 -4.60
CA ASN A 13 -15.35 -2.55 -5.56
C ASN A 13 -16.09 -3.88 -5.36
N GLY A 14 -16.92 -3.93 -4.33
CA GLY A 14 -17.81 -5.06 -4.03
C GLY A 14 -17.23 -6.11 -3.08
N TRP A 15 -15.92 -6.32 -3.02
CA TRP A 15 -15.31 -7.21 -2.04
C TRP A 15 -15.02 -6.48 -0.73
N ASP A 16 -15.30 -7.15 0.38
CA ASP A 16 -14.92 -6.76 1.74
C ASP A 16 -14.41 -7.97 2.53
N ARG A 17 -13.88 -7.73 3.73
CA ARG A 17 -13.26 -8.76 4.57
C ARG A 17 -14.20 -9.88 5.02
N SER A 18 -15.52 -9.73 4.89
CA SER A 18 -16.50 -10.79 5.20
C SER A 18 -16.64 -11.82 4.09
N LYS A 19 -16.13 -11.50 2.89
CA LYS A 19 -16.23 -12.35 1.69
C LYS A 19 -14.97 -13.21 1.50
N ALA A 20 -15.15 -14.33 0.83
CA ALA A 20 -14.06 -15.25 0.56
C ALA A 20 -13.01 -14.62 -0.37
N ARG A 21 -11.77 -14.95 -0.09
CA ARG A 21 -10.60 -14.64 -0.88
C ARG A 21 -9.83 -15.92 -1.12
N PHE A 22 -9.22 -16.01 -2.29
CA PHE A 22 -8.33 -17.09 -2.68
C PHE A 22 -6.92 -16.52 -2.87
N PHE A 23 -5.93 -17.17 -2.31
CA PHE A 23 -4.53 -16.85 -2.52
C PHE A 23 -3.78 -18.13 -2.88
N GLY A 24 -2.87 -18.05 -3.85
CA GLY A 24 -2.05 -19.18 -4.24
C GLY A 24 -0.84 -18.77 -5.07
N THR A 25 0.03 -19.73 -5.31
CA THR A 25 1.13 -19.59 -6.26
C THR A 25 0.75 -20.26 -7.58
N GLY A 26 1.00 -19.57 -8.68
CA GLY A 26 0.71 -20.04 -10.02
C GLY A 26 1.98 -20.38 -10.80
N GLU A 27 1.95 -21.51 -11.50
CA GLU A 27 2.96 -21.94 -12.45
C GLU A 27 2.32 -22.28 -13.80
N LEU A 28 3.05 -22.01 -14.88
CA LEU A 28 2.63 -22.47 -16.21
C LEU A 28 3.26 -23.84 -16.48
N VAL A 29 2.43 -24.87 -16.56
CA VAL A 29 2.83 -26.23 -16.86
C VAL A 29 2.12 -26.66 -18.14
N ASP A 30 2.87 -26.94 -19.21
CA ASP A 30 2.34 -27.33 -20.52
C ASP A 30 1.25 -26.39 -21.07
N GLY A 31 1.44 -25.08 -20.88
CA GLY A 31 0.50 -24.06 -21.33
C GLY A 31 -0.76 -23.90 -20.47
N LYS A 32 -0.85 -24.61 -19.37
CA LYS A 32 -1.91 -24.48 -18.38
C LYS A 32 -1.42 -23.74 -17.16
N LEU A 33 -2.24 -22.88 -16.62
CA LEU A 33 -2.00 -22.27 -15.31
C LEU A 33 -2.39 -23.28 -14.22
N VAL A 34 -1.39 -23.78 -13.51
CA VAL A 34 -1.59 -24.62 -12.32
C VAL A 34 -1.43 -23.71 -11.10
N VAL A 35 -2.49 -23.58 -10.30
CA VAL A 35 -2.47 -22.79 -9.07
C VAL A 35 -2.50 -23.72 -7.88
N THR A 36 -1.45 -23.65 -7.07
CA THR A 36 -1.43 -24.30 -5.75
C THR A 36 -1.82 -23.29 -4.71
N GLY A 37 -2.94 -23.50 -4.08
CA GLY A 37 -3.40 -22.50 -3.10
C GLY A 37 -4.75 -22.88 -2.50
N GLN A 38 -5.26 -21.99 -1.68
CA GLN A 38 -6.46 -22.25 -0.91
C GLN A 38 -7.40 -21.06 -0.79
N LYS A 39 -8.67 -21.39 -0.48
CA LYS A 39 -9.56 -20.46 0.21
C LYS A 39 -8.90 -20.15 1.54
N MET A 40 -8.41 -18.94 1.70
CA MET A 40 -7.68 -18.57 2.90
C MET A 40 -8.48 -17.59 3.76
N ASP A 41 -8.65 -18.00 5.01
CA ASP A 41 -8.36 -17.10 6.10
C ASP A 41 -6.83 -16.97 6.11
N ILE A 42 -6.28 -15.87 5.62
CA ILE A 42 -4.83 -15.68 5.61
C ILE A 42 -4.38 -15.66 7.06
N PRO A 43 -3.46 -16.54 7.46
CA PRO A 43 -2.83 -16.43 8.75
C PRO A 43 -2.24 -15.02 8.84
N ARG A 44 -2.45 -14.33 9.96
CA ARG A 44 -1.77 -13.07 10.26
C ARG A 44 -0.29 -13.29 10.02
N TYR A 45 0.38 -12.36 9.31
CA TYR A 45 1.82 -12.32 9.30
C TYR A 45 2.27 -12.12 10.75
N GLU A 46 2.66 -13.16 11.40
CA GLU A 46 3.56 -13.05 12.53
C GLU A 46 4.91 -12.69 11.92
N GLU A 47 5.55 -11.67 12.46
CA GLU A 47 6.85 -11.16 12.01
C GLU A 47 7.76 -12.31 11.59
N ASP A 48 8.30 -12.23 10.35
CA ASP A 48 9.28 -13.14 9.77
C ASP A 48 8.81 -14.56 9.36
N ARG A 49 7.53 -14.82 9.15
CA ARG A 49 7.11 -16.15 8.68
C ARG A 49 6.69 -16.16 7.21
N GLU A 50 7.37 -17.04 6.49
CA GLU A 50 6.95 -17.56 5.18
C GLU A 50 5.49 -18.04 5.23
N ILE A 51 4.69 -17.79 4.19
CA ILE A 51 3.38 -18.43 4.06
C ILE A 51 3.61 -19.92 3.92
N VAL A 52 3.48 -20.66 5.00
CA VAL A 52 3.65 -22.11 5.02
C VAL A 52 2.28 -22.75 4.79
N PHE A 53 2.09 -23.35 3.63
CA PHE A 53 0.92 -24.17 3.37
C PHE A 53 1.04 -25.52 4.12
N THR A 54 -0.04 -25.96 4.76
CA THR A 54 -0.12 -27.32 5.31
C THR A 54 -0.07 -28.35 4.18
N ASP A 55 0.24 -29.63 4.50
CA ASP A 55 0.26 -30.68 3.48
C ASP A 55 -1.11 -30.89 2.83
N GLU A 56 -2.21 -30.71 3.56
CA GLU A 56 -3.56 -30.70 3.03
C GLU A 56 -3.78 -29.54 2.08
N GLN A 57 -3.21 -28.39 2.38
CA GLN A 57 -3.24 -27.20 1.55
C GLN A 57 -2.43 -27.38 0.28
N LYS A 58 -1.27 -27.98 0.33
CA LYS A 58 -0.43 -28.31 -0.85
C LYS A 58 -1.08 -29.37 -1.72
N ALA A 59 -1.92 -30.22 -1.16
CA ALA A 59 -2.64 -31.25 -1.91
C ALA A 59 -3.80 -30.71 -2.76
N THR A 60 -4.26 -29.48 -2.49
CA THR A 60 -5.34 -28.85 -3.24
C THR A 60 -4.75 -28.04 -4.39
N GLN A 61 -4.64 -28.64 -5.57
CA GLN A 61 -4.28 -27.92 -6.79
C GLN A 61 -5.54 -27.51 -7.53
N LEU A 62 -5.59 -26.23 -7.92
CA LEU A 62 -6.60 -25.71 -8.82
C LEU A 62 -5.96 -25.59 -10.20
N ILE A 63 -6.56 -26.22 -11.18
CA ILE A 63 -6.07 -26.15 -12.56
C ILE A 63 -6.98 -25.23 -13.33
N ALA A 64 -6.41 -24.14 -13.83
CA ALA A 64 -7.08 -23.25 -14.74
C ALA A 64 -6.46 -23.33 -16.12
N THR A 65 -7.28 -23.56 -17.14
CA THR A 65 -6.87 -23.52 -18.55
C THR A 65 -7.08 -22.12 -19.08
N TYR A 66 -6.11 -21.56 -19.79
CA TYR A 66 -6.27 -20.28 -20.45
C TYR A 66 -6.86 -20.51 -21.84
N GLU A 67 -8.08 -20.02 -22.06
CA GLU A 67 -8.82 -20.13 -23.32
C GLU A 67 -9.47 -18.77 -23.65
N ASP A 68 -9.28 -18.27 -24.84
CA ASP A 68 -9.91 -17.03 -25.35
C ASP A 68 -9.83 -15.79 -24.42
N GLY A 69 -8.67 -15.60 -23.79
CA GLY A 69 -8.43 -14.45 -22.89
C GLY A 69 -8.90 -14.64 -21.45
N LYS A 70 -9.47 -15.80 -21.11
CA LYS A 70 -9.98 -16.14 -19.79
C LYS A 70 -9.27 -17.34 -19.19
N TYR A 71 -9.26 -17.42 -17.88
CA TYR A 71 -8.87 -18.63 -17.15
C TYR A 71 -10.12 -19.41 -16.79
N ILE A 72 -10.20 -20.66 -17.27
CA ILE A 72 -11.29 -21.58 -16.95
C ILE A 72 -10.82 -22.46 -15.80
N LEU A 73 -11.40 -22.24 -14.63
CA LEU A 73 -11.15 -23.01 -13.42
C LEU A 73 -12.17 -24.15 -13.30
N ASP A 74 -11.70 -25.39 -13.19
CA ASP A 74 -12.58 -26.54 -12.91
C ASP A 74 -12.40 -26.97 -11.44
N PHE A 75 -13.21 -26.38 -10.57
CA PHE A 75 -13.28 -26.72 -9.15
C PHE A 75 -14.74 -26.74 -8.70
N LYS A 76 -15.28 -27.94 -8.46
CA LYS A 76 -16.71 -28.14 -8.13
C LYS A 76 -17.67 -27.56 -9.17
N GLY A 77 -17.22 -27.51 -10.44
CA GLY A 77 -17.90 -26.88 -11.57
C GLY A 77 -16.99 -25.89 -12.28
N LYS A 78 -17.30 -25.61 -13.53
CA LYS A 78 -16.51 -24.65 -14.32
C LYS A 78 -16.83 -23.22 -13.91
N SER A 79 -15.78 -22.45 -13.59
CA SER A 79 -15.84 -21.02 -13.32
C SER A 79 -14.91 -20.29 -14.29
N GLU A 80 -15.39 -19.22 -14.87
CA GLU A 80 -14.56 -18.33 -15.68
C GLU A 80 -13.95 -17.26 -14.77
N LEU A 81 -12.64 -17.05 -14.90
CA LEU A 81 -11.90 -16.02 -14.19
C LEU A 81 -11.30 -15.07 -15.21
N GLU A 82 -11.53 -13.79 -15.03
CA GLU A 82 -10.90 -12.74 -15.85
C GLU A 82 -9.68 -12.18 -15.14
N LYS A 83 -8.58 -11.99 -15.90
CA LYS A 83 -7.45 -11.24 -15.39
C LYS A 83 -7.84 -9.76 -15.31
N VAL A 84 -7.84 -9.22 -14.11
CA VAL A 84 -8.09 -7.80 -13.89
C VAL A 84 -6.78 -7.07 -13.71
N VAL A 85 -6.53 -6.06 -14.53
CA VAL A 85 -5.45 -5.08 -14.35
C VAL A 85 -6.09 -3.83 -13.77
N ARG A 86 -5.58 -3.39 -12.63
CA ARG A 86 -6.07 -2.20 -11.92
C ARG A 86 -5.06 -1.07 -12.07
N GLU A 87 -5.57 0.13 -12.21
CA GLU A 87 -4.80 1.36 -12.27
C GLU A 87 -5.42 2.37 -11.30
N SER A 88 -4.59 3.17 -10.63
CA SER A 88 -5.13 4.22 -9.77
C SER A 88 -5.76 5.32 -10.62
N PRO A 89 -6.97 5.78 -10.30
CA PRO A 89 -7.62 6.85 -11.04
C PRO A 89 -6.92 8.20 -10.89
N THR A 90 -6.07 8.37 -9.87
CA THR A 90 -5.32 9.61 -9.62
C THR A 90 -3.86 9.54 -10.06
N LEU A 91 -3.43 8.41 -10.66
CA LEU A 91 -2.08 8.25 -11.19
C LEU A 91 -1.83 9.21 -12.35
N GLY A 92 -0.73 9.97 -12.28
CA GLY A 92 -0.35 10.93 -13.31
C GLY A 92 -1.23 12.18 -13.36
N GLU A 93 -2.03 12.44 -12.34
CA GLU A 93 -2.80 13.68 -12.25
C GLU A 93 -1.88 14.90 -12.21
N LYS A 94 -2.28 15.93 -12.95
CA LYS A 94 -1.57 17.20 -12.92
C LYS A 94 -1.78 17.89 -11.58
N ALA A 95 -0.71 18.43 -11.04
CA ALA A 95 -0.78 19.27 -9.85
C ALA A 95 -1.83 20.39 -10.05
N PRO A 96 -2.75 20.59 -9.09
CA PRO A 96 -3.71 21.68 -9.13
C PRO A 96 -3.02 23.05 -9.21
N GLU A 97 -3.72 24.06 -9.70
CA GLU A 97 -3.21 25.43 -9.69
C GLU A 97 -2.86 25.86 -8.24
N GLY A 98 -1.66 26.41 -8.06
CA GLY A 98 -1.13 26.82 -6.75
C GLY A 98 -0.53 25.68 -5.91
N ALA A 99 -0.55 24.45 -6.37
CA ALA A 99 0.12 23.36 -5.67
C ALA A 99 1.64 23.46 -5.76
N VAL A 100 2.31 23.05 -4.69
CA VAL A 100 3.78 22.94 -4.66
C VAL A 100 4.16 21.55 -5.15
N VAL A 101 4.82 21.48 -6.30
CA VAL A 101 5.39 20.23 -6.81
C VAL A 101 6.72 19.99 -6.08
N ILE A 102 6.72 19.05 -5.15
CA ILE A 102 7.90 18.71 -4.35
C ILE A 102 8.87 17.85 -5.17
N PHE A 103 8.32 16.95 -5.98
CA PHE A 103 9.08 16.00 -6.81
C PHE A 103 8.29 15.61 -8.05
N ASP A 104 8.93 15.73 -9.20
CA ASP A 104 8.36 15.34 -10.52
C ASP A 104 9.29 14.39 -11.30
N GLY A 105 10.27 13.81 -10.61
CA GLY A 105 11.26 12.92 -11.24
C GLY A 105 12.39 13.63 -11.96
N THR A 106 12.50 14.96 -11.89
CA THR A 106 13.56 15.73 -12.60
C THR A 106 14.69 16.17 -11.68
N ASN A 107 14.40 16.55 -10.44
CA ASN A 107 15.36 17.01 -9.44
C ASN A 107 14.88 16.69 -8.02
N VAL A 108 15.70 17.00 -7.03
CA VAL A 108 15.41 16.78 -5.59
C VAL A 108 15.37 18.08 -4.80
N ASP A 109 15.12 19.21 -5.44
CA ASP A 109 15.20 20.55 -4.84
C ASP A 109 14.14 20.80 -3.74
N GLY A 110 13.05 20.02 -3.76
CA GLY A 110 12.00 20.02 -2.73
C GLY A 110 12.39 19.34 -1.42
N PHE A 111 13.53 18.66 -1.38
CA PHE A 111 13.99 17.89 -0.24
C PHE A 111 15.16 18.56 0.49
N GLU A 112 15.39 18.14 1.73
CA GLU A 112 16.60 18.42 2.48
C GLU A 112 17.81 17.72 1.85
N PRO A 113 19.05 18.14 2.12
CA PRO A 113 20.24 17.51 1.59
C PRO A 113 20.33 16.02 1.93
N GLY A 114 20.63 15.20 0.93
CA GLY A 114 20.77 13.75 1.08
C GLY A 114 19.83 12.94 0.20
N ALA A 115 18.72 13.52 -0.25
CA ALA A 115 17.83 12.88 -1.21
C ALA A 115 18.55 12.55 -2.52
N LYS A 116 18.27 11.37 -3.09
CA LYS A 116 18.92 10.90 -4.31
C LYS A 116 17.88 10.58 -5.38
N LEU A 117 18.13 11.13 -6.57
CA LEU A 117 17.32 10.88 -7.77
C LEU A 117 17.85 9.66 -8.54
N ASN A 118 16.96 8.69 -8.79
CA ASN A 118 17.14 7.73 -9.87
C ASN A 118 16.65 8.38 -11.17
N LYS A 119 17.57 8.85 -11.99
CA LYS A 119 17.25 9.55 -13.24
C LYS A 119 16.58 8.66 -14.30
N GLU A 120 16.92 7.39 -14.30
CA GLU A 120 16.36 6.42 -15.27
C GLU A 120 14.91 6.10 -14.92
N ALA A 121 14.66 5.77 -13.66
CA ALA A 121 13.31 5.47 -13.16
C ALA A 121 12.48 6.72 -12.82
N LYS A 122 13.09 7.92 -12.85
CA LYS A 122 12.47 9.18 -12.42
C LYS A 122 11.84 9.09 -11.02
N SER A 123 12.53 8.43 -10.10
CA SER A 123 12.05 8.16 -8.74
C SER A 123 13.10 8.53 -7.70
N LEU A 124 12.70 8.63 -6.45
CA LEU A 124 13.64 8.68 -5.34
C LEU A 124 14.30 7.32 -5.16
N TRP A 125 15.61 7.37 -4.85
CA TRP A 125 16.43 6.17 -4.65
C TRP A 125 16.75 5.88 -3.18
N SER A 126 16.53 6.86 -2.31
CA SER A 126 16.89 6.78 -0.89
C SER A 126 15.83 7.43 -0.04
N GLU A 127 15.98 7.27 1.27
CA GLU A 127 15.21 8.09 2.21
C GLU A 127 15.33 9.58 1.89
N ALA A 128 14.27 10.32 2.15
CA ALA A 128 14.23 11.75 1.89
C ALA A 128 13.31 12.47 2.88
N CYS A 129 13.77 13.62 3.40
CA CYS A 129 12.91 14.58 4.11
C CYS A 129 12.58 15.72 3.17
N THR A 130 11.33 16.13 3.10
CA THR A 130 11.01 17.40 2.44
C THR A 130 11.41 18.57 3.31
N LYS A 131 11.53 19.75 2.70
CA LYS A 131 11.53 21.00 3.47
C LYS A 131 10.23 21.11 4.27
N PRO A 132 10.26 21.76 5.44
CA PRO A 132 9.05 21.92 6.25
C PRO A 132 7.94 22.68 5.49
N PHE A 133 6.70 22.28 5.71
CA PHE A 133 5.51 22.97 5.20
C PHE A 133 5.11 24.11 6.13
N GLU A 134 4.30 25.03 5.61
CA GLU A 134 3.61 25.99 6.46
C GLU A 134 2.64 25.28 7.42
N LYS A 135 2.45 25.87 8.61
CA LYS A 135 1.47 25.31 9.57
C LYS A 135 0.06 25.48 9.02
N GLY A 136 -0.71 24.43 9.08
CA GLY A 136 -2.10 24.43 8.68
C GLY A 136 -2.52 23.15 7.96
N PRO A 137 -3.79 23.00 7.62
CA PRO A 137 -4.27 21.89 6.82
C PRO A 137 -3.63 21.89 5.42
N PHE A 138 -3.38 20.69 4.89
CA PHE A 138 -2.85 20.50 3.55
C PHE A 138 -3.39 19.23 2.90
N THR A 139 -3.37 19.19 1.58
CA THR A 139 -3.57 17.99 0.79
C THR A 139 -2.22 17.53 0.25
N LEU A 140 -2.06 16.22 0.08
CA LEU A 140 -0.84 15.62 -0.42
C LEU A 140 -1.18 14.48 -1.37
N HIS A 141 -0.59 14.49 -2.55
CA HIS A 141 -0.59 13.39 -3.51
C HIS A 141 0.80 12.75 -3.56
N VAL A 142 0.85 11.42 -3.45
CA VAL A 142 2.10 10.64 -3.54
C VAL A 142 1.88 9.48 -4.49
N GLU A 143 2.78 9.34 -5.47
CA GLU A 143 2.86 8.17 -6.33
C GLU A 143 4.03 7.28 -5.91
N PHE A 144 3.80 5.99 -5.81
CA PHE A 144 4.83 5.02 -5.44
C PHE A 144 4.69 3.71 -6.19
N MET A 145 5.78 2.97 -6.28
CA MET A 145 5.80 1.64 -6.89
C MET A 145 6.59 0.69 -5.99
N LEU A 146 6.01 -0.47 -5.73
CA LEU A 146 6.63 -1.52 -4.93
C LEU A 146 7.64 -2.31 -5.77
N SER A 147 8.77 -2.64 -5.18
CA SER A 147 9.77 -3.50 -5.79
C SER A 147 9.30 -4.95 -5.82
N PHE A 148 9.63 -5.67 -6.88
CA PHE A 148 9.40 -7.11 -6.94
C PHE A 148 10.49 -7.86 -6.16
N MET A 149 10.13 -8.41 -5.01
CA MET A 149 11.04 -9.11 -4.09
C MET A 149 10.51 -10.51 -3.74
N PRO A 150 10.57 -11.48 -4.68
CA PRO A 150 9.90 -12.79 -4.53
C PRO A 150 10.46 -13.65 -3.39
N ASN A 151 11.70 -13.38 -2.94
CA ASN A 151 12.36 -14.13 -1.86
C ASN A 151 12.27 -13.43 -0.50
N ALA A 152 11.62 -12.27 -0.43
CA ALA A 152 11.43 -11.53 0.81
C ALA A 152 10.02 -11.75 1.37
N THR A 153 9.86 -11.63 2.68
CA THR A 153 8.59 -11.82 3.39
C THR A 153 8.36 -10.72 4.41
N GLY A 154 7.11 -10.50 4.80
CA GLY A 154 6.74 -9.57 5.87
C GLY A 154 7.33 -8.19 5.66
N GLN A 155 7.87 -7.60 6.72
CA GLN A 155 8.47 -6.26 6.69
C GLN A 155 9.76 -6.15 5.87
N GLY A 156 10.34 -7.24 5.41
CA GLY A 156 11.47 -7.25 4.48
C GLY A 156 11.06 -7.10 3.01
N ARG A 157 9.75 -7.07 2.69
CA ARG A 157 9.25 -7.11 1.32
C ARG A 157 8.83 -5.73 0.83
N SER A 158 9.73 -5.04 0.12
CA SER A 158 9.49 -3.69 -0.44
C SER A 158 8.96 -2.70 0.60
N ASN A 159 9.60 -2.68 1.76
CA ASN A 159 9.23 -1.82 2.87
C ASN A 159 9.65 -0.37 2.62
N SER A 160 8.76 0.55 2.92
CA SER A 160 8.97 1.98 2.96
C SER A 160 7.83 2.62 3.78
N GLY A 161 7.79 3.93 3.90
CA GLY A 161 6.73 4.63 4.60
C GLY A 161 6.66 6.11 4.23
N VAL A 162 5.45 6.64 4.21
CA VAL A 162 5.17 8.07 4.06
C VAL A 162 4.83 8.62 5.44
N TYR A 163 5.77 9.31 6.07
CA TYR A 163 5.54 9.96 7.36
C TYR A 163 4.99 11.37 7.15
N ILE A 164 3.70 11.56 7.35
CA ILE A 164 3.11 12.90 7.36
C ILE A 164 3.50 13.62 8.64
N CYS A 165 3.82 14.92 8.52
CA CYS A 165 4.35 15.73 9.62
C CYS A 165 5.58 15.09 10.29
N GLU A 166 6.35 14.25 9.59
CA GLU A 166 7.48 13.46 10.12
C GLU A 166 7.16 12.66 11.41
N ALA A 167 5.89 12.44 11.74
CA ALA A 167 5.46 11.82 12.98
C ALA A 167 4.50 10.62 12.78
N TYR A 168 3.78 10.59 11.68
CA TYR A 168 2.74 9.57 11.46
C TYR A 168 3.01 8.81 10.18
N GLU A 169 3.43 7.57 10.31
CA GLU A 169 3.74 6.70 9.18
C GLU A 169 2.49 6.08 8.58
N CYS A 170 2.26 6.36 7.30
CA CYS A 170 1.44 5.53 6.45
C CYS A 170 2.37 4.51 5.76
N GLN A 171 2.17 3.25 6.07
CA GLN A 171 3.03 2.15 5.61
C GLN A 171 2.98 1.97 4.10
N VAL A 172 4.12 1.73 3.50
CA VAL A 172 4.30 1.26 2.12
C VAL A 172 4.98 -0.10 2.19
N LEU A 173 4.29 -1.15 1.75
CA LEU A 173 4.75 -2.53 1.84
C LEU A 173 4.14 -3.36 0.71
N ASP A 174 4.85 -4.33 0.16
CA ASP A 174 4.22 -5.31 -0.71
C ASP A 174 3.33 -6.26 0.12
N SER A 175 2.11 -5.83 0.29
CA SER A 175 1.02 -6.55 0.95
C SER A 175 -0.11 -6.90 -0.01
N PHE A 176 0.20 -7.02 -1.31
CA PHE A 176 -0.79 -7.41 -2.30
C PHE A 176 -1.46 -8.73 -1.92
N GLY A 177 -2.80 -8.71 -1.89
CA GLY A 177 -3.61 -9.89 -1.51
C GLY A 177 -3.67 -10.20 -0.02
N LEU A 178 -2.95 -9.49 0.84
CA LEU A 178 -2.99 -9.67 2.30
C LEU A 178 -4.23 -9.02 2.93
N ASN A 179 -4.34 -9.10 4.27
CA ASN A 179 -5.52 -8.64 5.00
C ASN A 179 -5.68 -7.12 5.05
N GLY A 180 -4.58 -6.37 5.02
CA GLY A 180 -4.56 -4.95 5.34
C GLY A 180 -4.52 -4.74 6.84
N GLU A 181 -3.47 -5.24 7.48
CA GLU A 181 -3.19 -5.00 8.90
C GLU A 181 -2.55 -3.61 9.11
N ASN A 182 -2.39 -3.21 10.36
CA ASN A 182 -1.83 -1.89 10.68
C ASN A 182 -0.33 -1.73 10.36
N ASN A 183 0.35 -2.80 9.99
CA ASN A 183 1.75 -2.84 9.53
C ASN A 183 1.88 -3.23 8.04
N GLU A 184 0.77 -3.23 7.31
CA GLU A 184 0.68 -3.49 5.88
C GLU A 184 0.39 -2.19 5.11
N CYS A 185 0.45 -2.23 3.78
CA CYS A 185 0.28 -1.07 2.90
C CYS A 185 -1.01 -0.30 3.20
N GLY A 186 -0.89 0.99 3.42
CA GLY A 186 -2.00 1.87 3.81
C GLY A 186 -2.31 1.88 5.31
N GLY A 187 -1.69 1.00 6.11
CA GLY A 187 -1.81 1.03 7.57
C GLY A 187 -1.11 2.25 8.18
N PHE A 188 -1.69 2.91 9.17
CA PHE A 188 -0.91 3.75 10.07
C PHE A 188 -0.16 2.83 11.01
N TYR A 189 1.18 2.82 10.87
CA TYR A 189 2.03 1.76 11.40
C TYR A 189 1.87 1.55 12.91
N GLN A 190 1.49 0.31 13.28
CA GLN A 190 1.18 -0.11 14.66
C GLN A 190 0.09 0.74 15.36
N PHE A 191 -0.66 1.54 14.61
CA PHE A 191 -1.72 2.39 15.13
C PHE A 191 -3.10 1.95 14.65
N LYS A 192 -3.32 1.86 13.32
CA LYS A 192 -4.65 1.57 12.75
C LYS A 192 -4.53 0.86 11.41
N GLU A 193 -5.29 -0.24 11.26
CA GLU A 193 -5.47 -0.93 9.99
C GLU A 193 -6.36 -0.13 9.03
N PRO A 194 -6.11 -0.17 7.70
CA PRO A 194 -6.98 0.47 6.71
C PRO A 194 -8.34 -0.24 6.63
N GLY A 195 -9.38 0.49 6.23
CA GLY A 195 -10.73 -0.06 6.02
C GLY A 195 -10.74 -1.23 5.03
N VAL A 196 -9.88 -1.17 4.03
CA VAL A 196 -9.67 -2.22 3.01
C VAL A 196 -8.23 -2.18 2.51
N ASN A 197 -7.65 -3.35 2.22
CA ASN A 197 -6.33 -3.42 1.57
C ASN A 197 -6.47 -3.11 0.08
N MET A 198 -5.96 -1.95 -0.34
CA MET A 198 -5.96 -1.50 -1.73
C MET A 198 -4.61 -1.67 -2.43
N CYS A 199 -3.65 -2.35 -1.81
CA CYS A 199 -2.33 -2.60 -2.39
C CYS A 199 -2.45 -3.31 -3.74
N PHE A 200 -1.80 -2.75 -4.76
CA PHE A 200 -1.67 -3.38 -6.08
C PHE A 200 -0.43 -4.28 -6.11
N PRO A 201 -0.32 -5.16 -7.11
CA PRO A 201 0.88 -5.99 -7.28
C PRO A 201 2.15 -5.14 -7.38
N PRO A 202 3.33 -5.67 -6.96
CA PRO A 202 4.61 -5.01 -7.20
C PRO A 202 4.81 -4.68 -8.69
N LEU A 203 5.62 -3.69 -8.97
CA LEU A 203 5.86 -3.08 -10.29
C LEU A 203 4.62 -2.39 -10.90
N THR A 204 3.60 -2.13 -10.10
CA THR A 204 2.45 -1.32 -10.48
C THR A 204 2.49 0.00 -9.72
N TRP A 205 2.36 1.12 -10.41
CA TRP A 205 2.26 2.43 -9.78
C TRP A 205 0.97 2.55 -8.98
N GLN A 206 1.06 3.16 -7.82
CA GLN A 206 -0.01 3.32 -6.84
C GLN A 206 0.00 4.74 -6.30
N THR A 207 -1.12 5.18 -5.74
CA THR A 207 -1.26 6.52 -5.22
C THR A 207 -1.80 6.54 -3.78
N TYR A 208 -1.26 7.46 -3.00
CA TYR A 208 -1.87 7.93 -1.76
C TYR A 208 -2.31 9.38 -1.92
N ASP A 209 -3.56 9.66 -1.61
CA ASP A 209 -4.14 10.99 -1.59
C ASP A 209 -4.60 11.32 -0.17
N PHE A 210 -3.89 12.24 0.48
CA PHE A 210 -4.15 12.63 1.87
C PHE A 210 -4.83 13.99 1.94
N ASP A 211 -5.81 14.11 2.85
CA ASP A 211 -6.27 15.37 3.41
C ASP A 211 -5.84 15.39 4.88
N VAL A 212 -4.98 16.32 5.26
CA VAL A 212 -4.35 16.36 6.59
C VAL A 212 -4.71 17.64 7.32
N THR A 213 -5.18 17.50 8.55
CA THR A 213 -5.24 18.58 9.53
C THR A 213 -4.22 18.27 10.61
N PRO A 214 -3.09 19.00 10.72
CA PRO A 214 -2.08 18.75 11.75
C PRO A 214 -2.59 18.97 13.16
N ALA A 215 -1.90 18.39 14.15
CA ALA A 215 -2.15 18.64 15.55
C ALA A 215 -2.03 20.15 15.87
N LYS A 216 -2.89 20.66 16.74
CA LYS A 216 -2.85 22.06 17.17
C LYS A 216 -2.27 22.19 18.56
N PHE A 217 -1.54 23.26 18.75
CA PHE A 217 -0.90 23.61 20.01
C PHE A 217 -1.26 25.02 20.43
N GLU A 218 -1.45 25.22 21.72
CA GLU A 218 -1.63 26.51 22.36
C GLU A 218 -0.75 26.58 23.59
N ASN A 219 0.06 27.61 23.68
CA ASN A 219 1.03 27.79 24.78
C ASN A 219 1.92 26.55 25.03
N GLY A 220 2.36 25.90 23.95
CA GLY A 220 3.22 24.71 23.98
C GLY A 220 2.50 23.42 24.42
N LYS A 221 1.18 23.44 24.57
CA LYS A 221 0.38 22.24 24.87
C LYS A 221 -0.46 21.85 23.65
N GLN A 222 -0.48 20.57 23.34
CA GLN A 222 -1.37 20.06 22.31
C GLN A 222 -2.83 20.18 22.76
N VAL A 223 -3.66 20.85 21.96
CA VAL A 223 -5.10 21.08 22.22
C VAL A 223 -5.99 20.28 21.29
N SER A 224 -5.46 19.80 20.15
CA SER A 224 -6.15 18.83 19.31
C SER A 224 -5.16 17.88 18.63
N ASN A 225 -5.61 16.65 18.39
CA ASN A 225 -4.88 15.66 17.62
C ASN A 225 -4.89 16.00 16.13
N ALA A 226 -3.96 15.42 15.38
CA ALA A 226 -4.01 15.45 13.93
C ALA A 226 -5.18 14.61 13.43
N LYS A 227 -5.74 14.99 12.27
CA LYS A 227 -6.75 14.20 11.55
C LYS A 227 -6.34 13.96 10.12
N VAL A 228 -6.70 12.82 9.60
CA VAL A 228 -6.38 12.42 8.23
C VAL A 228 -7.55 11.72 7.56
N THR A 229 -7.83 12.11 6.33
CA THR A 229 -8.58 11.30 5.35
C THR A 229 -7.57 10.81 4.34
N LEU A 230 -7.58 9.53 4.03
CA LEU A 230 -6.66 8.91 3.07
C LEU A 230 -7.40 8.06 2.06
N ARG A 231 -7.09 8.30 0.80
CA ARG A 231 -7.47 7.42 -0.32
C ARG A 231 -6.22 6.70 -0.82
N HIS A 232 -6.34 5.40 -0.97
CA HIS A 232 -5.34 4.55 -1.60
C HIS A 232 -5.90 4.05 -2.93
N ASN A 233 -5.23 4.38 -4.03
CA ASN A 233 -5.70 4.06 -5.38
C ASN A 233 -7.15 4.55 -5.62
N GLY A 234 -7.45 5.76 -5.17
CA GLY A 234 -8.75 6.41 -5.30
C GLY A 234 -9.85 5.93 -4.33
N VAL A 235 -9.60 4.90 -3.53
CA VAL A 235 -10.56 4.37 -2.54
C VAL A 235 -10.26 4.92 -1.16
N GLU A 236 -11.27 5.53 -0.52
CA GLU A 236 -11.16 6.04 0.84
C GLU A 236 -10.97 4.87 1.82
N ILE A 237 -9.78 4.79 2.41
CA ILE A 237 -9.41 3.76 3.39
C ILE A 237 -9.46 4.29 4.84
N TYR A 238 -9.40 5.62 5.00
CA TYR A 238 -9.70 6.33 6.26
C TYR A 238 -10.47 7.60 5.96
N LYS A 239 -11.42 7.90 6.83
CA LYS A 239 -12.17 9.16 6.85
C LYS A 239 -12.03 9.80 8.21
N ASP A 240 -11.52 11.03 8.24
CA ASP A 240 -11.36 11.85 9.46
C ASP A 240 -10.71 11.08 10.63
N LEU A 241 -9.77 10.17 10.33
CA LEU A 241 -9.07 9.40 11.34
C LEU A 241 -8.29 10.34 12.26
N GLU A 242 -8.57 10.28 13.54
CA GLU A 242 -7.85 11.02 14.56
C GLU A 242 -6.60 10.27 14.99
N LEU A 243 -5.42 10.90 14.82
CA LEU A 243 -4.11 10.34 15.16
C LEU A 243 -3.74 10.82 16.58
N THR A 244 -4.04 9.99 17.58
CA THR A 244 -3.93 10.35 19.01
C THR A 244 -2.49 10.36 19.53
N HIS A 245 -1.57 9.73 18.83
CA HIS A 245 -0.14 9.71 19.13
C HIS A 245 0.66 9.40 17.86
N GLU A 246 1.95 9.70 17.89
CA GLU A 246 2.87 9.38 16.80
C GLU A 246 3.00 7.88 16.58
N THR A 247 3.33 7.50 15.34
CA THR A 247 3.74 6.11 15.02
C THR A 247 5.21 5.91 15.39
N PRO A 248 5.66 4.65 15.62
CA PRO A 248 7.07 4.36 15.83
C PRO A 248 7.98 4.81 14.68
N GLY A 249 9.27 4.94 14.96
CA GLY A 249 10.32 5.04 13.93
C GLY A 249 10.77 6.44 13.60
N ARG A 250 10.05 7.52 14.00
CA ARG A 250 10.45 8.88 13.64
C ARG A 250 10.28 9.89 14.78
N LYS A 251 9.86 11.12 14.49
CA LYS A 251 9.76 12.21 15.45
C LYS A 251 8.47 12.15 16.25
N LYS A 252 8.52 12.66 17.47
CA LYS A 252 7.31 12.92 18.25
C LYS A 252 6.54 14.12 17.71
N VAL A 253 5.24 14.13 17.94
CA VAL A 253 4.38 15.27 17.61
C VAL A 253 4.85 16.51 18.38
N ALA A 254 4.99 17.65 17.69
CA ALA A 254 5.49 18.89 18.28
C ALA A 254 4.92 20.14 17.58
N ASP A 255 5.02 21.28 18.26
CA ASP A 255 4.56 22.60 17.76
C ASP A 255 5.62 23.27 16.87
N GLU A 256 5.97 22.61 15.79
CA GLU A 256 6.94 23.15 14.82
C GLU A 256 6.50 22.84 13.39
N PRO A 257 6.87 23.66 12.40
CA PRO A 257 6.68 23.32 10.99
C PRO A 257 7.44 22.05 10.63
N ARG A 258 6.77 21.12 9.96
CA ARG A 258 7.37 19.88 9.50
C ARG A 258 6.89 19.54 8.10
N GLY A 259 7.68 18.77 7.40
CA GLY A 259 7.36 18.23 6.10
C GLY A 259 6.99 16.76 6.14
N LEU A 260 7.37 16.06 5.11
CA LEU A 260 7.28 14.62 4.98
C LEU A 260 8.63 13.98 5.24
N TYR A 261 8.60 12.75 5.73
CA TYR A 261 9.73 11.85 5.61
C TYR A 261 9.31 10.64 4.80
N LEU A 262 10.05 10.36 3.74
CA LEU A 262 9.92 9.16 2.92
C LEU A 262 11.01 8.19 3.37
N GLN A 263 10.60 7.06 3.89
CA GLN A 263 11.51 6.07 4.48
C GLN A 263 12.23 5.30 3.37
N GLY A 264 13.55 5.10 3.55
CA GLY A 264 14.37 4.20 2.74
C GLY A 264 14.67 2.90 3.48
N HIS A 265 14.50 1.79 2.82
CA HIS A 265 14.87 0.46 3.28
C HIS A 265 15.66 -0.29 2.22
#